data_17e358151ca2534c787ffdc66d5ef661
#
_entry.id   17e358151ca2534c787ffdc66d5ef661
#
_cell.length_a   1.000
_cell.length_b   1.000
_cell.length_c   1.000
_cell.angle_alpha   90.00
_cell.angle_beta   90.00
_cell.angle_gamma   90.00
#
_symmetry.space_group_name_H-M   'P 1'
#
loop_
_entity.id
_entity.type
_entity.pdbx_description
1 polymer ?
#
loop_
_entity_poly.entity_id
_entity_poly.type
_entity_poly.pdbx_seq_one_letter_code
_entity_poly.pdbx_strand_id
1 'polypeptide(L)'
;PALLRRHGISLVAESPNVGQNLQDHFQMRTILKMRSNNSLNRQIRNPIELAKMGLMWALYGRGPLTIGAGQVGGAMRTRHAPTSKPDLQLFVMPLSVDKPGEPLHTYSGFTSAIWQCHPKSRGSIEINSPDPNEKPTISPNYLSEELDQKTMIEGIKILRKIYQQPKFRELWETEMVPGENVNSDSEILDAIRVGGGTVYHPVGTCRMGVDKDAVVSPDLKVIGVSGL
;
A
#
# COMPACT_ATOMS: atom_id res chain seq x y z
N PRO A 1 -22.63 18.65 8.28
CA PRO A 1 -23.47 19.86 8.11
C PRO A 1 -22.67 21.15 8.06
N ALA A 2 -21.69 21.36 8.99
CA ALA A 2 -20.88 22.58 9.01
C ALA A 2 -20.06 22.79 7.74
N LEU A 3 -19.49 21.72 7.18
CA LEU A 3 -18.72 21.74 5.93
C LEU A 3 -19.58 22.22 4.76
N LEU A 4 -20.79 21.65 4.58
CA LEU A 4 -21.70 22.04 3.50
C LEU A 4 -22.12 23.51 3.62
N ARG A 5 -22.44 23.99 4.84
CA ARG A 5 -22.78 25.40 5.10
C ARG A 5 -21.66 26.36 4.72
N ARG A 6 -20.41 26.00 5.03
CA ARG A 6 -19.21 26.82 4.64
C ARG A 6 -19.12 27.04 3.15
N HIS A 7 -19.58 26.08 2.37
CA HIS A 7 -19.56 26.12 0.89
C HIS A 7 -20.90 26.55 0.27
N GLY A 8 -21.87 27.02 1.08
CA GLY A 8 -23.18 27.46 0.57
C GLY A 8 -24.06 26.33 0.02
N ILE A 9 -23.78 25.09 0.38
CA ILE A 9 -24.52 23.92 -0.08
C ILE A 9 -25.69 23.64 0.88
N SER A 10 -26.90 23.57 0.34
CA SER A 10 -28.10 23.26 1.12
C SER A 10 -28.09 21.84 1.66
N LEU A 11 -28.43 21.69 2.94
CA LEU A 11 -28.51 20.40 3.61
C LEU A 11 -29.84 19.72 3.26
N VAL A 12 -29.78 18.51 2.68
CA VAL A 12 -30.95 17.66 2.40
C VAL A 12 -31.17 16.69 3.55
N ALA A 13 -30.13 16.02 3.99
CA ALA A 13 -30.14 15.10 5.12
C ALA A 13 -28.86 15.25 5.95
N GLU A 14 -28.98 15.10 7.26
CA GLU A 14 -27.82 15.13 8.15
C GLU A 14 -27.16 13.76 8.20
N SER A 15 -25.91 13.68 7.72
CA SER A 15 -25.08 12.49 7.78
C SER A 15 -23.64 12.90 8.12
N PRO A 16 -23.31 13.04 9.41
CA PRO A 16 -22.04 13.63 9.86
C PRO A 16 -20.82 12.76 9.52
N ASN A 17 -21.03 11.47 9.26
CA ASN A 17 -19.95 10.52 9.01
C ASN A 17 -19.58 10.35 7.53
N VAL A 18 -20.26 11.06 6.61
CA VAL A 18 -19.82 11.14 5.21
C VAL A 18 -18.44 11.78 5.15
N GLY A 19 -17.51 11.08 4.50
CA GLY A 19 -16.11 11.50 4.39
C GLY A 19 -15.24 11.16 5.61
N GLN A 20 -15.81 10.69 6.71
CA GLN A 20 -15.09 10.29 7.92
C GLN A 20 -14.72 8.81 7.89
N ASN A 21 -13.89 8.36 8.86
CA ASN A 21 -13.49 6.96 9.02
C ASN A 21 -12.72 6.39 7.81
N LEU A 22 -12.00 7.22 7.07
CA LEU A 22 -11.13 6.76 6.00
C LEU A 22 -10.11 5.76 6.53
N GLN A 23 -10.06 4.60 5.91
CA GLN A 23 -9.09 3.53 6.18
C GLN A 23 -8.41 3.16 4.87
N ASP A 24 -7.12 2.89 4.95
CA ASP A 24 -6.36 2.40 3.79
C ASP A 24 -5.17 1.60 4.27
N HIS A 25 -4.66 0.72 3.43
CA HIS A 25 -3.41 0.03 3.68
C HIS A 25 -2.24 0.95 3.36
N PHE A 26 -1.40 1.20 4.36
CA PHE A 26 -0.14 1.91 4.20
C PHE A 26 0.99 0.90 4.02
N GLN A 27 1.70 0.98 2.89
CA GLN A 27 2.80 0.06 2.58
C GLN A 27 4.16 0.73 2.77
N MET A 28 5.15 -0.10 3.11
CA MET A 28 6.56 0.22 2.96
C MET A 28 7.22 -0.79 2.03
N ARG A 29 8.05 -0.30 1.12
CA ARG A 29 8.85 -1.14 0.23
C ARG A 29 10.25 -1.28 0.77
N THR A 30 10.80 -2.47 0.63
CA THR A 30 12.23 -2.72 0.78
C THR A 30 12.80 -3.12 -0.56
N ILE A 31 13.98 -2.63 -0.89
CA ILE A 31 14.62 -2.89 -2.18
C ILE A 31 15.99 -3.50 -1.90
N LEU A 32 16.22 -4.69 -2.44
CA LEU A 32 17.50 -5.36 -2.38
C LEU A 32 18.17 -5.37 -3.76
N LYS A 33 19.45 -4.97 -3.79
CA LYS A 33 20.31 -5.14 -4.95
C LYS A 33 20.77 -6.60 -5.04
N MET A 34 20.61 -7.20 -6.21
CA MET A 34 20.95 -8.60 -6.46
C MET A 34 22.42 -8.73 -6.86
N ARG A 35 23.04 -9.85 -6.46
CA ARG A 35 24.39 -10.24 -6.93
C ARG A 35 24.39 -10.62 -8.41
N SER A 36 23.32 -11.27 -8.86
CA SER A 36 23.20 -11.70 -10.24
C SER A 36 22.72 -10.58 -11.14
N ASN A 37 23.14 -10.59 -12.38
CA ASN A 37 22.66 -9.67 -13.41
C ASN A 37 21.35 -10.13 -14.09
N ASN A 38 20.77 -11.24 -13.65
CA ASN A 38 19.56 -11.81 -14.24
C ASN A 38 18.30 -11.35 -13.49
N SER A 39 17.83 -10.14 -13.75
CA SER A 39 16.59 -9.60 -13.21
C SER A 39 15.74 -8.98 -14.32
N LEU A 40 14.43 -8.79 -14.06
CA LEU A 40 13.55 -8.10 -15.01
C LEU A 40 14.04 -6.68 -15.31
N ASN A 41 14.65 -5.97 -14.35
CA ASN A 41 15.26 -4.66 -14.57
C ASN A 41 16.27 -4.67 -15.74
N ARG A 42 17.10 -5.70 -15.79
CA ARG A 42 18.13 -5.86 -16.84
C ARG A 42 17.53 -6.37 -18.13
N GLN A 43 16.65 -7.35 -18.06
CA GLN A 43 16.02 -7.97 -19.23
C GLN A 43 15.20 -6.96 -20.03
N ILE A 44 14.39 -6.11 -19.38
CA ILE A 44 13.56 -5.08 -20.04
C ILE A 44 14.42 -4.01 -20.71
N ARG A 45 15.63 -3.74 -20.20
CA ARG A 45 16.56 -2.78 -20.80
C ARG A 45 17.35 -3.33 -21.99
N ASN A 46 17.39 -4.63 -22.14
CA ASN A 46 18.00 -5.28 -23.29
C ASN A 46 16.96 -5.39 -24.42
N PRO A 47 17.13 -4.71 -25.57
CA PRO A 47 16.13 -4.71 -26.63
C PRO A 47 15.89 -6.11 -27.22
N ILE A 48 16.89 -6.99 -27.23
CA ILE A 48 16.76 -8.37 -27.70
C ILE A 48 15.90 -9.18 -26.74
N GLU A 49 16.15 -9.08 -25.43
CA GLU A 49 15.35 -9.78 -24.41
C GLU A 49 13.92 -9.25 -24.37
N LEU A 50 13.74 -7.93 -24.49
CA LEU A 50 12.41 -7.32 -24.56
C LEU A 50 11.63 -7.82 -25.80
N ALA A 51 12.28 -7.89 -26.96
CA ALA A 51 11.68 -8.44 -28.18
C ALA A 51 11.30 -9.92 -28.02
N LYS A 52 12.16 -10.74 -27.39
CA LYS A 52 11.83 -12.15 -27.07
C LYS A 52 10.63 -12.27 -26.13
N MET A 53 10.55 -11.42 -25.08
CA MET A 53 9.40 -11.38 -24.18
C MET A 53 8.11 -11.03 -24.93
N GLY A 54 8.16 -10.00 -25.79
CA GLY A 54 7.04 -9.59 -26.64
C GLY A 54 6.57 -10.70 -27.58
N LEU A 55 7.53 -11.38 -28.25
CA LEU A 55 7.23 -12.49 -29.14
C LEU A 55 6.63 -13.69 -28.38
N MET A 56 7.19 -14.03 -27.22
CA MET A 56 6.67 -15.10 -26.37
C MET A 56 5.24 -14.80 -25.90
N TRP A 57 4.97 -13.56 -25.55
CA TRP A 57 3.63 -13.12 -25.18
C TRP A 57 2.66 -13.19 -26.37
N ALA A 58 3.05 -12.65 -27.52
CA ALA A 58 2.18 -12.58 -28.71
C ALA A 58 1.85 -13.95 -29.29
N LEU A 59 2.82 -14.89 -29.34
CA LEU A 59 2.64 -16.21 -29.96
C LEU A 59 2.09 -17.24 -28.98
N TYR A 60 2.43 -17.18 -27.71
CA TYR A 60 2.14 -18.24 -26.75
C TYR A 60 1.33 -17.78 -25.53
N GLY A 61 1.08 -16.48 -25.35
CA GLY A 61 0.41 -15.93 -24.14
C GLY A 61 1.18 -16.26 -22.86
N ARG A 62 2.52 -16.29 -22.91
CA ARG A 62 3.39 -16.71 -21.81
C ARG A 62 4.52 -15.71 -21.57
N GLY A 63 5.22 -15.87 -20.45
CA GLY A 63 6.40 -15.10 -20.10
C GLY A 63 6.13 -13.92 -19.16
N PRO A 64 7.15 -13.10 -18.89
CA PRO A 64 7.07 -12.03 -17.88
C PRO A 64 5.98 -10.98 -18.12
N LEU A 65 5.53 -10.78 -19.36
CA LEU A 65 4.47 -9.84 -19.71
C LEU A 65 3.06 -10.34 -19.36
N THR A 66 2.90 -11.59 -18.92
CA THR A 66 1.60 -12.15 -18.53
C THR A 66 1.34 -12.12 -17.03
N ILE A 67 2.33 -11.75 -16.24
CA ILE A 67 2.27 -11.81 -14.77
C ILE A 67 2.22 -10.42 -14.15
N GLY A 68 1.40 -10.27 -13.12
CA GLY A 68 1.40 -9.07 -12.29
C GLY A 68 2.73 -8.88 -11.56
N ALA A 69 3.00 -7.65 -11.14
CA ALA A 69 4.25 -7.31 -10.47
C ALA A 69 4.47 -8.10 -9.17
N GLY A 70 3.42 -8.31 -8.38
CA GLY A 70 3.48 -9.10 -7.14
C GLY A 70 3.30 -10.59 -7.43
N GLN A 71 4.38 -11.36 -7.38
CA GLN A 71 4.37 -12.79 -7.76
C GLN A 71 4.29 -13.74 -6.57
N VAL A 72 4.87 -13.36 -5.46
CA VAL A 72 4.87 -14.14 -4.23
C VAL A 72 4.34 -13.27 -3.11
N GLY A 73 3.40 -13.79 -2.35
CA GLY A 73 2.83 -13.08 -1.22
C GLY A 73 2.58 -14.00 -0.04
N GLY A 74 2.38 -13.41 1.11
CA GLY A 74 2.07 -14.11 2.33
C GLY A 74 1.44 -13.20 3.37
N ALA A 75 0.64 -13.79 4.23
CA ALA A 75 0.09 -13.13 5.41
C ALA A 75 0.82 -13.63 6.65
N MET A 76 1.22 -12.73 7.53
CA MET A 76 1.99 -13.03 8.73
C MET A 76 1.35 -12.40 9.94
N ARG A 77 1.69 -12.92 11.10
CA ARG A 77 1.30 -12.37 12.38
C ARG A 77 2.51 -11.78 13.08
N THR A 78 2.44 -10.48 13.38
CA THR A 78 3.44 -9.86 14.24
C THR A 78 3.19 -10.20 15.71
N ARG A 79 4.16 -9.94 16.59
CA ARG A 79 3.96 -10.05 18.04
C ARG A 79 2.95 -9.04 18.60
N HIS A 80 2.60 -8.01 17.82
CA HIS A 80 1.66 -6.96 18.18
C HIS A 80 0.22 -7.24 17.72
N ALA A 81 0.02 -8.36 16.99
CA ALA A 81 -1.30 -8.72 16.48
C ALA A 81 -2.33 -8.84 17.60
N PRO A 82 -3.44 -8.10 17.57
CA PRO A 82 -4.43 -8.10 18.63
C PRO A 82 -5.24 -9.39 18.68
N THR A 83 -5.15 -10.22 17.65
CA THR A 83 -5.90 -11.50 17.52
C THR A 83 -4.98 -12.60 16.99
N SER A 84 -5.53 -13.81 16.86
CA SER A 84 -4.83 -14.94 16.21
C SER A 84 -4.74 -14.81 14.68
N LYS A 85 -5.42 -13.84 14.08
CA LYS A 85 -5.38 -13.59 12.63
C LYS A 85 -4.09 -12.86 12.23
N PRO A 86 -3.59 -13.07 11.00
CA PRO A 86 -2.52 -12.26 10.44
C PRO A 86 -2.88 -10.77 10.45
N ASP A 87 -1.92 -9.93 10.81
CA ASP A 87 -2.03 -8.48 10.85
C ASP A 87 -1.09 -7.77 9.86
N LEU A 88 -0.21 -8.54 9.23
CA LEU A 88 0.75 -8.06 8.25
C LEU A 88 0.67 -8.89 6.98
N GLN A 89 0.68 -8.23 5.83
CA GLN A 89 0.80 -8.86 4.52
C GLN A 89 2.10 -8.43 3.85
N LEU A 90 2.70 -9.34 3.11
CA LEU A 90 3.86 -9.06 2.26
C LEU A 90 3.61 -9.54 0.84
N PHE A 91 4.29 -8.89 -0.12
CA PHE A 91 4.49 -9.48 -1.44
C PHE A 91 5.89 -9.15 -1.98
N VAL A 92 6.32 -9.93 -2.96
CA VAL A 92 7.62 -9.79 -3.60
C VAL A 92 7.43 -9.59 -5.10
N MET A 93 8.15 -8.61 -5.64
CA MET A 93 8.24 -8.31 -7.07
C MET A 93 9.65 -8.61 -7.57
N PRO A 94 9.83 -9.34 -8.69
CA PRO A 94 11.14 -9.67 -9.25
C PRO A 94 11.75 -8.51 -10.05
N LEU A 95 11.43 -7.30 -9.66
CA LEU A 95 11.94 -6.05 -10.22
C LEU A 95 12.10 -5.00 -9.11
N SER A 96 12.85 -3.95 -9.37
CA SER A 96 12.99 -2.84 -8.42
C SER A 96 12.72 -1.48 -9.07
N VAL A 97 11.95 -0.68 -8.34
CA VAL A 97 11.51 0.67 -8.70
C VAL A 97 11.17 1.43 -7.42
N ASP A 98 11.43 2.73 -7.36
CA ASP A 98 11.10 3.53 -6.19
C ASP A 98 9.59 3.66 -5.99
N LYS A 99 8.87 4.05 -7.03
CA LYS A 99 7.40 4.20 -7.01
C LYS A 99 6.75 3.61 -8.26
N PRO A 100 5.46 3.23 -8.18
CA PRO A 100 4.71 2.80 -9.36
C PRO A 100 4.71 3.87 -10.43
N GLY A 101 5.01 3.48 -11.68
CA GLY A 101 5.05 4.40 -12.82
C GLY A 101 6.40 5.08 -13.05
N GLU A 102 7.34 4.98 -12.13
CA GLU A 102 8.70 5.46 -12.32
C GLU A 102 9.56 4.46 -13.11
N PRO A 103 10.68 4.92 -13.71
CA PRO A 103 11.61 4.04 -14.39
C PRO A 103 12.21 2.99 -13.47
N LEU A 104 12.38 1.78 -13.96
CA LEU A 104 13.05 0.72 -13.21
C LEU A 104 14.51 1.09 -12.95
N HIS A 105 15.05 0.67 -11.79
CA HIS A 105 16.45 0.86 -11.45
C HIS A 105 17.39 0.26 -12.49
N THR A 106 18.57 0.86 -12.63
CA THR A 106 19.59 0.42 -13.59
C THR A 106 20.33 -0.84 -13.17
N TYR A 107 20.29 -1.18 -11.90
CA TYR A 107 20.85 -2.38 -11.32
C TYR A 107 19.83 -3.53 -11.25
N SER A 108 20.32 -4.75 -11.11
CA SER A 108 19.47 -5.89 -10.80
C SER A 108 18.96 -5.79 -9.37
N GLY A 109 17.67 -5.83 -9.21
CA GLY A 109 17.05 -5.73 -7.88
C GLY A 109 15.71 -6.40 -7.82
N PHE A 110 15.23 -6.64 -6.61
CA PHE A 110 13.86 -7.01 -6.34
C PHE A 110 13.30 -6.17 -5.20
N THR A 111 12.01 -6.05 -5.18
CA THR A 111 11.27 -5.31 -4.17
C THR A 111 10.41 -6.26 -3.36
N SER A 112 10.47 -6.15 -2.05
CA SER A 112 9.40 -6.66 -1.18
C SER A 112 8.63 -5.49 -0.62
N ALA A 113 7.32 -5.64 -0.47
CA ALA A 113 6.49 -4.65 0.20
C ALA A 113 5.72 -5.30 1.33
N ILE A 114 5.53 -4.55 2.40
CA ILE A 114 4.69 -4.93 3.54
C ILE A 114 3.64 -3.87 3.77
N TRP A 115 2.49 -4.29 4.26
CA TRP A 115 1.46 -3.42 4.80
C TRP A 115 0.67 -4.15 5.89
N GLN A 116 0.11 -3.36 6.80
CA GLN A 116 -0.77 -3.90 7.82
C GLN A 116 -2.16 -4.19 7.25
N CYS A 117 -2.76 -5.31 7.68
CA CYS A 117 -4.07 -5.75 7.18
C CYS A 117 -5.23 -4.98 7.80
N HIS A 118 -5.09 -4.51 9.03
CA HIS A 118 -6.17 -3.91 9.82
C HIS A 118 -5.70 -2.66 10.56
N PRO A 119 -5.43 -1.55 9.84
CA PRO A 119 -4.95 -0.31 10.46
C PRO A 119 -5.96 0.23 11.48
N LYS A 120 -5.45 0.83 12.56
CA LYS A 120 -6.24 1.54 13.56
C LYS A 120 -6.35 3.02 13.26
N SER A 121 -5.38 3.58 12.56
CA SER A 121 -5.41 4.97 12.08
C SER A 121 -6.64 5.25 11.25
N ARG A 122 -7.24 6.42 11.46
CA ARG A 122 -8.44 6.87 10.74
C ARG A 122 -8.20 8.25 10.17
N GLY A 123 -8.67 8.44 8.95
CA GLY A 123 -8.60 9.69 8.22
C GLY A 123 -9.95 10.20 7.77
N SER A 124 -9.91 11.21 6.90
CA SER A 124 -11.11 11.84 6.33
C SER A 124 -10.91 12.25 4.87
N ILE A 125 -12.03 12.47 4.19
CA ILE A 125 -12.11 13.12 2.87
C ILE A 125 -13.10 14.27 3.02
N GLU A 126 -12.70 15.47 2.60
CA GLU A 126 -13.52 16.68 2.69
C GLU A 126 -13.52 17.44 1.36
N ILE A 127 -14.67 17.97 0.96
CA ILE A 127 -14.75 18.87 -0.19
C ILE A 127 -14.12 20.23 0.15
N ASN A 128 -13.50 20.87 -0.84
CA ASN A 128 -12.86 22.18 -0.70
C ASN A 128 -13.73 23.33 -1.22
N SER A 129 -14.71 23.03 -2.06
CA SER A 129 -15.62 24.00 -2.66
C SER A 129 -16.94 23.34 -3.08
N PRO A 130 -17.93 24.11 -3.57
CA PRO A 130 -19.16 23.57 -4.16
C PRO A 130 -18.96 23.04 -5.59
N ASP A 131 -17.82 23.29 -6.23
CA ASP A 131 -17.53 22.76 -7.57
C ASP A 131 -17.18 21.26 -7.49
N PRO A 132 -18.00 20.36 -8.10
CA PRO A 132 -17.74 18.92 -8.06
C PRO A 132 -16.47 18.50 -8.81
N ASN A 133 -15.88 19.37 -9.65
CA ASN A 133 -14.65 19.10 -10.37
C ASN A 133 -13.40 19.42 -9.54
N GLU A 134 -13.55 20.17 -8.45
CA GLU A 134 -12.44 20.44 -7.54
C GLU A 134 -12.07 19.21 -6.72
N LYS A 135 -10.78 18.88 -6.68
CA LYS A 135 -10.29 17.72 -5.93
C LYS A 135 -10.54 17.92 -4.43
N PRO A 136 -11.05 16.91 -3.74
CA PRO A 136 -11.22 16.97 -2.28
C PRO A 136 -9.87 16.94 -1.56
N THR A 137 -9.87 17.42 -0.33
CA THR A 137 -8.77 17.16 0.60
C THR A 137 -8.90 15.72 1.11
N ILE A 138 -7.85 14.93 0.91
CA ILE A 138 -7.75 13.55 1.39
C ILE A 138 -6.70 13.51 2.49
N SER A 139 -7.12 13.21 3.71
CA SER A 139 -6.28 13.15 4.91
C SER A 139 -6.30 11.74 5.49
N PRO A 140 -5.45 10.81 5.02
CA PRO A 140 -5.47 9.42 5.46
C PRO A 140 -5.05 9.23 6.91
N ASN A 141 -4.26 10.15 7.46
CA ASN A 141 -3.75 10.11 8.83
C ASN A 141 -2.98 8.83 9.17
N TYR A 142 -2.18 8.33 8.19
CA TYR A 142 -1.39 7.11 8.33
C TYR A 142 -0.48 7.16 9.56
N LEU A 143 -0.34 6.01 10.23
CA LEU A 143 0.56 5.82 11.35
C LEU A 143 0.27 6.77 12.55
N SER A 144 -0.95 7.29 12.68
CA SER A 144 -1.35 8.07 13.84
C SER A 144 -1.46 7.23 15.11
N GLU A 145 -1.72 5.92 14.95
CA GLU A 145 -1.87 4.99 16.05
C GLU A 145 -0.57 4.21 16.31
N GLU A 146 -0.19 4.09 17.57
CA GLU A 146 1.05 3.41 17.97
C GLU A 146 1.11 1.94 17.54
N LEU A 147 -0.05 1.27 17.55
CA LEU A 147 -0.13 -0.12 17.08
C LEU A 147 0.26 -0.24 15.62
N ASP A 148 -0.17 0.70 14.78
CA ASP A 148 0.15 0.73 13.35
C ASP A 148 1.65 0.92 13.13
N GLN A 149 2.26 1.83 13.89
CA GLN A 149 3.71 2.05 13.86
C GLN A 149 4.48 0.79 14.25
N LYS A 150 4.13 0.17 15.39
CA LYS A 150 4.78 -1.05 15.89
C LYS A 150 4.66 -2.23 14.92
N THR A 151 3.48 -2.40 14.31
CA THR A 151 3.24 -3.46 13.33
C THR A 151 4.12 -3.29 12.10
N MET A 152 4.24 -2.08 11.58
CA MET A 152 5.08 -1.79 10.42
C MET A 152 6.58 -1.93 10.71
N ILE A 153 7.04 -1.47 11.87
CA ILE A 153 8.44 -1.65 12.31
C ILE A 153 8.79 -3.14 12.42
N GLU A 154 7.93 -3.92 13.08
CA GLU A 154 8.13 -5.37 13.19
C GLU A 154 8.12 -6.04 11.82
N GLY A 155 7.30 -5.55 10.88
CA GLY A 155 7.25 -6.03 9.51
C GLY A 155 8.59 -5.91 8.78
N ILE A 156 9.27 -4.77 8.88
CA ILE A 156 10.63 -4.59 8.33
C ILE A 156 11.61 -5.58 8.97
N LYS A 157 11.54 -5.74 10.30
CA LYS A 157 12.40 -6.71 11.01
C LYS A 157 12.16 -8.16 10.56
N ILE A 158 10.90 -8.53 10.31
CA ILE A 158 10.54 -9.86 9.79
C ILE A 158 11.10 -10.06 8.38
N LEU A 159 10.96 -9.07 7.48
CA LEU A 159 11.55 -9.14 6.14
C LEU A 159 13.05 -9.35 6.22
N ARG A 160 13.77 -8.59 7.04
CA ARG A 160 15.21 -8.73 7.22
C ARG A 160 15.62 -10.12 7.74
N LYS A 161 14.82 -10.73 8.64
CA LYS A 161 15.04 -12.14 9.06
C LYS A 161 14.87 -13.11 7.89
N ILE A 162 13.91 -12.87 6.99
CA ILE A 162 13.74 -13.68 5.77
C ILE A 162 14.95 -13.50 4.85
N TYR A 163 15.43 -12.28 4.65
CA TYR A 163 16.60 -11.99 3.79
C TYR A 163 17.89 -12.62 4.30
N GLN A 164 18.02 -12.82 5.61
CA GLN A 164 19.20 -13.45 6.22
C GLN A 164 19.15 -14.99 6.17
N GLN A 165 18.07 -15.62 5.67
CA GLN A 165 18.06 -17.08 5.50
C GLN A 165 19.16 -17.48 4.49
N PRO A 166 19.92 -18.56 4.73
CA PRO A 166 21.15 -18.87 3.98
C PRO A 166 20.98 -18.81 2.46
N LYS A 167 20.00 -19.54 1.91
CA LYS A 167 19.74 -19.56 0.47
C LYS A 167 19.30 -18.20 -0.10
N PHE A 168 18.65 -17.38 0.71
CA PHE A 168 18.19 -16.05 0.28
C PHE A 168 19.35 -15.04 0.35
N ARG A 169 20.20 -15.14 1.39
CA ARG A 169 21.37 -14.27 1.59
C ARG A 169 22.39 -14.37 0.46
N GLU A 170 22.49 -15.53 -0.20
CA GLU A 170 23.34 -15.74 -1.36
C GLU A 170 22.94 -14.92 -2.58
N LEU A 171 21.65 -14.53 -2.69
CA LEU A 171 21.08 -13.90 -3.89
C LEU A 171 21.30 -12.39 -3.95
N TRP A 172 21.46 -11.72 -2.82
CA TRP A 172 21.50 -10.25 -2.76
C TRP A 172 22.83 -9.73 -2.18
N GLU A 173 23.14 -8.49 -2.55
CA GLU A 173 24.39 -7.81 -2.20
C GLU A 173 24.17 -6.85 -1.02
N THR A 174 23.26 -5.89 -1.17
CA THR A 174 22.98 -4.85 -0.18
C THR A 174 21.50 -4.45 -0.18
N GLU A 175 21.01 -4.00 0.97
CA GLU A 175 19.69 -3.41 1.14
C GLU A 175 19.77 -1.92 0.76
N MET A 176 19.09 -1.54 -0.33
CA MET A 176 19.06 -0.18 -0.86
C MET A 176 18.01 0.67 -0.15
N VAL A 177 16.88 0.07 0.20
CA VAL A 177 15.73 0.73 0.88
C VAL A 177 15.22 -0.21 1.97
N PRO A 178 15.06 0.24 3.21
CA PRO A 178 15.43 1.55 3.75
C PRO A 178 16.94 1.78 3.88
N GLY A 179 17.76 0.74 3.74
CA GLY A 179 19.22 0.79 3.83
C GLY A 179 19.78 0.12 5.08
N GLU A 180 20.95 -0.46 4.96
CA GLU A 180 21.60 -1.28 6.01
C GLU A 180 21.89 -0.50 7.29
N ASN A 181 22.00 0.82 7.23
CA ASN A 181 22.28 1.69 8.39
C ASN A 181 21.04 2.05 9.21
N VAL A 182 19.84 1.76 8.73
CA VAL A 182 18.56 2.03 9.39
C VAL A 182 18.20 0.87 10.31
N ASN A 183 18.56 0.93 11.61
CA ASN A 183 18.49 -0.23 12.49
C ASN A 183 17.61 -0.06 13.73
N SER A 184 17.59 1.13 14.33
CA SER A 184 16.73 1.41 15.49
C SER A 184 15.27 1.51 15.08
N ASP A 185 14.35 1.29 16.05
CA ASP A 185 12.91 1.40 15.81
C ASP A 185 12.50 2.80 15.35
N SER A 186 13.15 3.84 15.86
CA SER A 186 12.93 5.22 15.43
C SER A 186 13.38 5.45 13.99
N GLU A 187 14.58 5.02 13.63
CA GLU A 187 15.10 5.15 12.25
C GLU A 187 14.22 4.38 11.25
N ILE A 188 13.78 3.16 11.61
CA ILE A 188 12.86 2.36 10.79
C ILE A 188 11.53 3.09 10.62
N LEU A 189 10.97 3.65 11.70
CA LEU A 189 9.71 4.39 11.64
C LEU A 189 9.84 5.64 10.76
N ASP A 190 10.94 6.38 10.86
CA ASP A 190 11.18 7.55 10.04
C ASP A 190 11.35 7.18 8.56
N ALA A 191 12.05 6.09 8.27
CA ALA A 191 12.16 5.55 6.92
C ALA A 191 10.78 5.13 6.37
N ILE A 192 9.93 4.51 7.19
CA ILE A 192 8.55 4.15 6.82
C ILE A 192 7.72 5.41 6.52
N ARG A 193 7.83 6.47 7.32
CA ARG A 193 7.11 7.74 7.11
C ARG A 193 7.49 8.43 5.80
N VAL A 194 8.78 8.39 5.46
CA VAL A 194 9.32 9.03 4.25
C VAL A 194 9.08 8.19 3.00
N GLY A 195 9.33 6.88 3.09
CA GLY A 195 9.31 5.97 1.93
C GLY A 195 8.00 5.20 1.73
N GLY A 196 7.08 5.28 2.71
CA GLY A 196 5.80 4.59 2.65
C GLY A 196 4.74 5.33 1.81
N GLY A 197 3.65 4.62 1.53
CA GLY A 197 2.53 5.19 0.77
C GLY A 197 1.33 4.27 0.72
N THR A 198 0.30 4.75 0.06
CA THR A 198 -0.94 3.98 -0.17
C THR A 198 -0.71 2.75 -1.06
N VAL A 199 -1.49 1.69 -0.84
CA VAL A 199 -1.67 0.60 -1.82
C VAL A 199 -2.96 0.77 -2.63
N TYR A 200 -3.61 1.93 -2.52
CA TYR A 200 -4.84 2.28 -3.24
C TYR A 200 -6.03 1.37 -2.89
N HIS A 201 -6.18 1.04 -1.59
CA HIS A 201 -7.30 0.24 -1.06
C HIS A 201 -8.19 1.04 -0.08
N PRO A 202 -8.52 2.33 -0.35
CA PRO A 202 -9.27 3.16 0.60
C PRO A 202 -10.69 2.66 0.78
N VAL A 203 -11.15 2.68 2.03
CA VAL A 203 -12.53 2.31 2.42
C VAL A 203 -13.01 3.16 3.59
N GLY A 204 -14.30 3.10 3.90
CA GLY A 204 -14.86 3.53 5.18
C GLY A 204 -15.50 4.90 5.19
N THR A 205 -15.34 5.74 4.16
CA THR A 205 -15.86 7.12 4.12
C THR A 205 -17.37 7.23 3.86
N CYS A 206 -18.01 6.12 3.46
CA CYS A 206 -19.47 5.96 3.44
C CYS A 206 -19.80 4.60 4.06
N ARG A 207 -19.47 4.43 5.35
CA ARG A 207 -19.53 3.16 6.04
C ARG A 207 -20.95 2.57 6.04
N MET A 208 -21.06 1.31 5.64
CA MET A 208 -22.29 0.53 5.73
C MET A 208 -22.49 0.01 7.16
N GLY A 209 -23.71 -0.01 7.63
CA GLY A 209 -24.07 -0.55 8.94
C GLY A 209 -25.52 -0.33 9.32
N VAL A 210 -25.87 -0.81 10.52
CA VAL A 210 -27.20 -0.65 11.13
C VAL A 210 -27.20 0.32 12.33
N ASP A 211 -26.02 0.76 12.75
CA ASP A 211 -25.85 1.68 13.87
C ASP A 211 -25.98 3.15 13.41
N LYS A 212 -26.09 4.04 14.39
CA LYS A 212 -26.28 5.48 14.17
C LYS A 212 -25.15 6.18 13.39
N ASP A 213 -23.97 5.56 13.33
CA ASP A 213 -22.79 6.11 12.67
C ASP A 213 -22.65 5.61 11.24
N ALA A 214 -23.55 4.74 10.76
CA ALA A 214 -23.59 4.28 9.39
C ALA A 214 -24.06 5.39 8.44
N VAL A 215 -23.47 5.43 7.25
CA VAL A 215 -23.88 6.33 6.15
C VAL A 215 -24.78 5.59 5.18
N VAL A 216 -24.52 4.29 4.99
CA VAL A 216 -25.26 3.43 4.06
C VAL A 216 -25.83 2.24 4.83
N SER A 217 -27.09 1.90 4.54
CA SER A 217 -27.75 0.70 5.10
C SER A 217 -27.15 -0.60 4.54
N PRO A 218 -27.43 -1.77 5.16
CA PRO A 218 -27.04 -3.06 4.60
C PRO A 218 -27.59 -3.34 3.20
N ASP A 219 -28.68 -2.67 2.81
CA ASP A 219 -29.27 -2.73 1.45
C ASP A 219 -28.60 -1.77 0.47
N LEU A 220 -27.46 -1.17 0.85
CA LEU A 220 -26.67 -0.21 0.05
C LEU A 220 -27.43 1.09 -0.29
N LYS A 221 -28.36 1.53 0.55
CA LYS A 221 -29.07 2.79 0.39
C LYS A 221 -28.51 3.84 1.33
N VAL A 222 -28.38 5.07 0.84
CA VAL A 222 -27.95 6.19 1.69
C VAL A 222 -29.05 6.50 2.72
N ILE A 223 -28.67 6.50 4.00
CA ILE A 223 -29.62 6.73 5.09
C ILE A 223 -30.11 8.20 5.07
N GLY A 224 -31.42 8.39 5.09
CA GLY A 224 -32.04 9.71 5.10
C GLY A 224 -32.21 10.36 3.73
N VAL A 225 -31.86 9.68 2.63
CA VAL A 225 -32.05 10.17 1.25
C VAL A 225 -32.82 9.12 0.44
N SER A 226 -33.85 9.53 -0.29
CA SER A 226 -34.60 8.64 -1.17
C SER A 226 -33.99 8.59 -2.56
N GLY A 227 -33.90 7.38 -3.13
CA GLY A 227 -33.39 7.17 -4.51
C GLY A 227 -31.88 7.15 -4.67
N LEU A 228 -31.10 7.11 -3.56
CA LEU A 228 -29.66 7.03 -3.58
C LEU A 228 -29.17 5.85 -2.72
#